data_fd8b3567cf0cf913df92034c64bbe581
#
_entry.id   fd8b3567cf0cf913df92034c64bbe581
#
_cell.length_a   1.000
_cell.length_b   1.000
_cell.length_c   1.000
_cell.angle_alpha   90.00
_cell.angle_beta   90.00
_cell.angle_gamma   90.00
#
_symmetry.space_group_name_H-M   'P 1'
#
loop_
_entity.id
_entity.type
_entity.pdbx_description
1 polymer ?
#
loop_
_entity_poly.entity_id
_entity_poly.type
_entity_poly.pdbx_seq_one_letter_code
_entity_poly.pdbx_strand_id
1 'polypeptide(L)'
;MPKIQLCYPGFVSKAITFSIDDGNLAMDQKFMEILAPHGIRGTFNLTCSGNKLSDPTYRAFYEKNGVANHCKGHPMVFVPGREYRFSDEALTDMNADESLLYPTADPRIFHCYPYKWRTYTDRDTYYALSEQSRTEILEAFGPSAIKDFVWPHGQQADPVLHDMLKKRYRSIRKTGSLLDSTGFSLPEDLHAWTYNAVHSCLLHAAALYEAYPDDGTLKFFSLGVHSVDYETNGRWEDLRLFAERMGDRPDIYYYAPVGEIFDYYEATKALIIGDKTIENKADVAIFLLVDGERVTIAPYEKYDL
;
A
#
# COMPACT_ATOMS: atom_id res chain seq x y z
N MET A 1 26.58 -20.33 16.81
CA MET A 1 25.16 -20.30 16.45
C MET A 1 25.05 -20.37 14.93
N PRO A 2 24.11 -21.13 14.38
CA PRO A 2 23.90 -21.17 12.95
C PRO A 2 23.54 -19.79 12.40
N LYS A 3 23.86 -19.55 11.13
CA LYS A 3 23.46 -18.33 10.42
C LYS A 3 22.00 -18.49 10.00
N ILE A 4 21.10 -17.68 10.56
CA ILE A 4 19.69 -17.71 10.24
C ILE A 4 19.36 -16.47 9.41
N GLN A 5 18.71 -16.67 8.26
CA GLN A 5 18.23 -15.61 7.39
C GLN A 5 16.73 -15.79 7.13
N LEU A 6 15.96 -14.72 7.31
CA LEU A 6 14.54 -14.69 6.97
C LEU A 6 14.36 -14.63 5.46
N CYS A 7 13.35 -15.37 4.97
CA CYS A 7 12.93 -15.34 3.58
C CYS A 7 11.43 -15.15 3.46
N TYR A 8 10.97 -14.60 2.37
CA TYR A 8 9.57 -14.70 1.94
C TYR A 8 9.24 -16.13 1.46
N PRO A 9 7.96 -16.46 1.25
CA PRO A 9 7.58 -17.69 0.54
C PRO A 9 8.36 -17.86 -0.76
N GLY A 10 8.82 -19.11 -1.03
CA GLY A 10 9.73 -19.38 -2.14
C GLY A 10 11.22 -19.25 -1.81
N PHE A 11 11.57 -18.90 -0.56
CA PHE A 11 12.94 -18.72 -0.09
C PHE A 11 13.67 -17.55 -0.77
N VAL A 12 12.97 -16.48 -1.07
CA VAL A 12 13.51 -15.24 -1.64
C VAL A 12 13.52 -14.14 -0.59
N SER A 13 14.46 -13.18 -0.72
CA SER A 13 14.59 -12.05 0.21
C SER A 13 13.91 -10.77 -0.26
N LYS A 14 13.43 -10.74 -1.50
CA LYS A 14 12.93 -9.53 -2.17
C LYS A 14 11.45 -9.66 -2.51
N ALA A 15 10.62 -8.69 -2.11
CA ALA A 15 9.20 -8.61 -2.48
C ALA A 15 8.90 -7.41 -3.37
N ILE A 16 7.98 -7.56 -4.32
CA ILE A 16 7.49 -6.52 -5.21
C ILE A 16 5.97 -6.42 -5.08
N THR A 17 5.47 -5.19 -4.98
CA THR A 17 4.02 -4.91 -4.94
C THR A 17 3.70 -3.56 -5.58
N PHE A 18 2.47 -3.44 -6.07
CA PHE A 18 1.87 -2.16 -6.45
C PHE A 18 0.80 -1.76 -5.43
N SER A 19 0.72 -0.47 -5.14
CA SER A 19 -0.34 0.15 -4.35
C SER A 19 -1.04 1.17 -5.25
N ILE A 20 -2.20 0.76 -5.81
CA ILE A 20 -2.90 1.45 -6.90
C ILE A 20 -4.08 2.21 -6.32
N ASP A 21 -4.10 3.53 -6.50
CA ASP A 21 -5.08 4.43 -5.89
C ASP A 21 -6.33 4.62 -6.76
N ASP A 22 -7.43 5.04 -6.10
CA ASP A 22 -8.72 5.54 -6.60
C ASP A 22 -9.72 4.49 -7.10
N GLY A 23 -9.31 3.34 -7.61
CA GLY A 23 -10.20 2.30 -8.08
C GLY A 23 -10.92 2.67 -9.40
N ASN A 24 -10.17 3.00 -10.45
CA ASN A 24 -10.68 3.18 -11.79
C ASN A 24 -10.73 1.85 -12.53
N LEU A 25 -11.86 1.14 -12.51
CA LEU A 25 -11.97 -0.24 -13.00
C LEU A 25 -11.39 -0.45 -14.41
N ALA A 26 -11.71 0.41 -15.36
CA ALA A 26 -11.26 0.23 -16.75
C ALA A 26 -9.73 0.36 -16.88
N MET A 27 -9.15 1.33 -16.18
CA MET A 27 -7.70 1.51 -16.18
C MET A 27 -7.00 0.46 -15.32
N ASP A 28 -7.59 0.07 -14.20
CA ASP A 28 -7.08 -1.00 -13.33
C ASP A 28 -7.07 -2.35 -14.04
N GLN A 29 -8.10 -2.66 -14.84
CA GLN A 29 -8.13 -3.86 -15.69
C GLN A 29 -7.00 -3.83 -16.70
N LYS A 30 -6.85 -2.75 -17.47
CA LYS A 30 -5.77 -2.58 -18.45
C LYS A 30 -4.38 -2.67 -17.79
N PHE A 31 -4.24 -2.14 -16.57
CA PHE A 31 -3.02 -2.22 -15.76
C PHE A 31 -2.67 -3.67 -15.41
N MET A 32 -3.64 -4.44 -14.96
CA MET A 32 -3.43 -5.85 -14.60
C MET A 32 -3.33 -6.78 -15.80
N GLU A 33 -3.90 -6.42 -16.97
CA GLU A 33 -3.67 -7.14 -18.23
C GLU A 33 -2.18 -7.16 -18.62
N ILE A 34 -1.40 -6.15 -18.19
CA ILE A 34 0.05 -6.09 -18.40
C ILE A 34 0.80 -6.84 -17.30
N LEU A 35 0.42 -6.67 -16.03
CA LEU A 35 1.21 -7.19 -14.91
C LEU A 35 0.91 -8.65 -14.55
N ALA A 36 -0.37 -9.06 -14.59
CA ALA A 36 -0.79 -10.38 -14.13
C ALA A 36 -0.21 -11.55 -14.95
N PRO A 37 -0.02 -11.46 -16.27
CA PRO A 37 0.67 -12.49 -17.03
C PRO A 37 2.08 -12.79 -16.55
N HIS A 38 2.74 -11.81 -15.94
CA HIS A 38 4.09 -11.89 -15.38
C HIS A 38 4.12 -12.23 -13.87
N GLY A 39 2.98 -12.67 -13.31
CA GLY A 39 2.86 -13.05 -11.91
C GLY A 39 2.85 -11.87 -10.93
N ILE A 40 2.93 -10.62 -11.40
CA ILE A 40 2.97 -9.44 -10.54
C ILE A 40 1.57 -9.12 -10.02
N ARG A 41 1.47 -8.88 -8.71
CA ARG A 41 0.22 -8.60 -8.00
C ARG A 41 0.30 -7.24 -7.31
N GLY A 42 -0.88 -6.69 -6.94
CA GLY A 42 -0.96 -5.40 -6.29
C GLY A 42 -2.16 -5.28 -5.34
N THR A 43 -2.22 -4.14 -4.66
CA THR A 43 -3.31 -3.73 -3.78
C THR A 43 -4.01 -2.52 -4.40
N PHE A 44 -5.32 -2.59 -4.54
CA PHE A 44 -6.15 -1.49 -5.00
C PHE A 44 -6.74 -0.73 -3.80
N ASN A 45 -6.46 0.55 -3.74
CA ASN A 45 -6.88 1.43 -2.66
C ASN A 45 -8.19 2.11 -3.10
N LEU A 46 -9.32 1.62 -2.56
CA LEU A 46 -10.65 1.95 -3.06
C LEU A 46 -11.26 3.13 -2.31
N THR A 47 -11.70 4.14 -3.06
CA THR A 47 -12.43 5.30 -2.52
C THR A 47 -13.91 5.02 -2.28
N CYS A 48 -14.44 3.90 -2.77
CA CYS A 48 -15.85 3.51 -2.68
C CYS A 48 -16.83 4.59 -3.15
N SER A 49 -16.40 5.44 -4.09
CA SER A 49 -17.25 6.49 -4.65
C SER A 49 -18.21 5.90 -5.68
N GLY A 50 -19.48 6.31 -5.62
CA GLY A 50 -20.48 6.00 -6.66
C GLY A 50 -21.04 4.57 -6.60
N ASN A 51 -21.14 3.91 -5.45
CA ASN A 51 -21.77 2.58 -5.25
C ASN A 51 -21.21 1.46 -6.16
N LYS A 52 -19.98 1.61 -6.62
CA LYS A 52 -19.33 0.69 -7.57
C LYS A 52 -19.22 -0.74 -7.02
N LEU A 53 -19.09 -0.91 -5.70
CA LEU A 53 -18.97 -2.23 -5.07
C LEU A 53 -20.25 -3.07 -5.14
N SER A 54 -21.39 -2.49 -5.49
CA SER A 54 -22.62 -3.25 -5.79
C SER A 54 -22.57 -3.94 -7.16
N ASP A 55 -21.69 -3.50 -8.07
CA ASP A 55 -21.52 -4.12 -9.39
C ASP A 55 -20.71 -5.44 -9.27
N PRO A 56 -21.27 -6.59 -9.69
CA PRO A 56 -20.56 -7.87 -9.63
C PRO A 56 -19.26 -7.91 -10.44
N THR A 57 -19.19 -7.20 -11.56
CA THR A 57 -17.97 -7.14 -12.41
C THR A 57 -16.86 -6.41 -11.69
N TYR A 58 -17.19 -5.30 -11.02
CA TYR A 58 -16.26 -4.54 -10.20
C TYR A 58 -15.73 -5.41 -9.06
N ARG A 59 -16.60 -6.08 -8.31
CA ARG A 59 -16.19 -6.97 -7.22
C ARG A 59 -15.30 -8.12 -7.71
N ALA A 60 -15.72 -8.83 -8.76
CA ALA A 60 -14.98 -9.99 -9.29
C ALA A 60 -13.56 -9.65 -9.75
N PHE A 61 -13.31 -8.41 -10.18
CA PHE A 61 -11.97 -7.95 -10.50
C PHE A 61 -11.13 -7.72 -9.25
N TYR A 62 -11.63 -6.94 -8.30
CA TYR A 62 -10.84 -6.58 -7.11
C TYR A 62 -10.68 -7.73 -6.12
N GLU A 63 -11.59 -8.70 -6.06
CA GLU A 63 -11.50 -9.89 -5.20
C GLU A 63 -10.24 -10.74 -5.46
N LYS A 64 -9.74 -10.71 -6.71
CA LYS A 64 -8.52 -11.43 -7.11
C LYS A 64 -7.22 -10.76 -6.68
N ASN A 65 -7.31 -9.53 -6.18
CA ASN A 65 -6.19 -8.70 -5.78
C ASN A 65 -6.30 -8.31 -4.30
N GLY A 66 -5.30 -7.63 -3.76
CA GLY A 66 -5.44 -6.97 -2.48
C GLY A 66 -6.33 -5.73 -2.59
N VAL A 67 -7.07 -5.43 -1.52
CA VAL A 67 -7.85 -4.20 -1.41
C VAL A 67 -7.50 -3.46 -0.13
N ALA A 68 -7.49 -2.13 -0.19
CA ALA A 68 -7.31 -1.25 0.96
C ALA A 68 -8.32 -0.10 0.92
N ASN A 69 -8.53 0.53 2.07
CA ASN A 69 -9.42 1.67 2.17
C ASN A 69 -8.69 2.97 1.81
N HIS A 70 -9.29 3.73 0.90
CA HIS A 70 -8.79 5.04 0.46
C HIS A 70 -9.80 6.17 0.73
N CYS A 71 -10.56 6.05 1.78
CA CYS A 71 -11.60 6.95 2.26
C CYS A 71 -12.67 7.31 1.23
N LYS A 72 -13.93 7.22 1.63
CA LYS A 72 -15.07 7.53 0.75
C LYS A 72 -15.05 8.99 0.29
N GLY A 73 -15.14 9.18 -1.02
CA GLY A 73 -15.16 10.52 -1.62
C GLY A 73 -13.80 11.21 -1.70
N HIS A 74 -12.71 10.54 -1.26
CA HIS A 74 -11.35 11.01 -1.39
C HIS A 74 -11.08 12.43 -0.83
N PRO A 75 -11.62 12.81 0.35
CA PRO A 75 -11.44 14.15 0.91
C PRO A 75 -10.08 14.30 1.61
N MET A 76 -9.69 15.54 1.82
CA MET A 76 -8.65 15.96 2.76
C MET A 76 -9.27 16.39 4.09
N VAL A 77 -8.52 16.27 5.17
CA VAL A 77 -8.97 16.83 6.46
C VAL A 77 -8.70 18.32 6.49
N PHE A 78 -9.74 19.11 6.74
CA PHE A 78 -9.61 20.53 7.00
C PHE A 78 -9.36 20.76 8.50
N VAL A 79 -8.23 21.37 8.85
CA VAL A 79 -7.90 21.76 10.22
C VAL A 79 -7.79 23.28 10.26
N PRO A 80 -8.73 23.99 10.90
CA PRO A 80 -8.70 25.45 11.02
C PRO A 80 -7.37 25.93 11.62
N GLY A 81 -6.84 27.03 11.07
CA GLY A 81 -5.59 27.63 11.53
C GLY A 81 -4.31 26.92 11.11
N ARG A 82 -4.39 25.80 10.38
CA ARG A 82 -3.22 25.12 9.85
C ARG A 82 -2.82 25.68 8.49
N GLU A 83 -1.51 25.87 8.26
CA GLU A 83 -0.98 26.13 6.93
C GLU A 83 -1.05 24.86 6.08
N TYR A 84 -1.65 24.96 4.90
CA TYR A 84 -1.62 23.91 3.88
C TYR A 84 -0.61 24.31 2.82
N ARG A 85 0.49 23.58 2.73
CA ARG A 85 1.46 23.73 1.65
C ARG A 85 0.99 22.92 0.45
N PHE A 86 0.79 23.59 -0.65
CA PHE A 86 0.49 22.96 -1.93
C PHE A 86 1.75 23.03 -2.80
N SER A 87 2.14 21.93 -3.37
CA SER A 87 3.37 21.78 -4.17
C SER A 87 3.36 22.52 -5.51
N ASP A 88 2.24 23.15 -5.88
CA ASP A 88 2.12 23.90 -7.14
C ASP A 88 2.59 25.33 -6.93
N GLU A 89 3.47 25.80 -7.81
CA GLU A 89 4.27 27.02 -7.75
C GLU A 89 3.48 28.34 -7.55
N ALA A 90 2.16 28.33 -7.66
CA ALA A 90 1.34 29.53 -7.58
C ALA A 90 0.78 29.87 -6.18
N LEU A 91 0.83 28.94 -5.21
CA LEU A 91 0.20 29.14 -3.89
C LEU A 91 0.94 28.35 -2.82
N THR A 92 2.02 28.93 -2.34
CA THR A 92 2.94 28.30 -1.41
C THR A 92 2.40 28.18 0.01
N ASP A 93 1.60 29.15 0.47
CA ASP A 93 1.10 29.14 1.85
C ASP A 93 -0.30 29.75 1.91
N MET A 94 -1.33 28.91 2.10
CA MET A 94 -2.66 29.39 2.47
C MET A 94 -2.95 28.98 3.92
N ASN A 95 -3.24 29.98 4.76
CA ASN A 95 -3.85 29.72 6.05
C ASN A 95 -5.24 29.12 5.84
N ALA A 96 -5.54 28.01 6.51
CA ALA A 96 -6.84 27.39 6.44
C ALA A 96 -7.87 28.30 7.09
N ASP A 97 -8.65 28.99 6.28
CA ASP A 97 -9.73 29.87 6.68
C ASP A 97 -11.04 29.29 6.15
N GLU A 98 -12.04 29.17 7.03
CA GLU A 98 -13.37 28.67 6.65
C GLU A 98 -14.05 29.50 5.56
N SER A 99 -13.69 30.77 5.40
CA SER A 99 -14.20 31.64 4.32
C SER A 99 -13.78 31.17 2.93
N LEU A 100 -12.75 30.32 2.84
CA LEU A 100 -12.27 29.74 1.59
C LEU A 100 -13.02 28.44 1.21
N LEU A 101 -13.86 27.92 2.10
CA LEU A 101 -14.63 26.73 1.86
C LEU A 101 -15.94 27.05 1.15
N TYR A 102 -16.30 26.22 0.18
CA TYR A 102 -17.62 26.24 -0.44
C TYR A 102 -18.14 24.81 -0.64
N PRO A 103 -19.49 24.60 -0.49
CA PRO A 103 -20.06 23.27 -0.45
C PRO A 103 -19.96 22.54 -1.79
N THR A 104 -19.90 21.20 -1.71
CA THR A 104 -20.12 20.29 -2.82
C THR A 104 -21.58 19.80 -2.83
N ALA A 105 -21.88 18.81 -3.66
CA ALA A 105 -23.18 18.13 -3.62
C ALA A 105 -23.41 17.36 -2.30
N ASP A 106 -22.35 16.89 -1.62
CA ASP A 106 -22.41 16.35 -0.26
C ASP A 106 -22.12 17.48 0.74
N PRO A 107 -23.07 17.86 1.61
CA PRO A 107 -22.89 18.98 2.55
C PRO A 107 -21.82 18.75 3.61
N ARG A 108 -21.28 17.55 3.71
CA ARG A 108 -20.17 17.19 4.61
C ARG A 108 -18.82 17.43 3.97
N ILE A 109 -18.79 17.68 2.66
CA ILE A 109 -17.58 17.81 1.86
C ILE A 109 -17.55 19.20 1.25
N PHE A 110 -16.42 19.87 1.35
CA PHE A 110 -16.23 21.23 0.87
C PHE A 110 -15.08 21.29 -0.12
N HIS A 111 -15.20 22.17 -1.12
CA HIS A 111 -14.04 22.60 -1.87
C HIS A 111 -13.33 23.72 -1.11
N CYS A 112 -12.03 23.85 -1.33
CA CYS A 112 -11.26 24.97 -0.80
C CYS A 112 -10.70 25.81 -1.96
N TYR A 113 -10.96 27.10 -1.94
CA TYR A 113 -10.36 28.03 -2.91
C TYR A 113 -8.82 28.00 -2.75
N PRO A 114 -8.01 28.02 -3.83
CA PRO A 114 -8.43 28.10 -5.25
C PRO A 114 -8.61 26.74 -5.93
N TYR A 115 -8.41 25.62 -5.22
CA TYR A 115 -8.42 24.27 -5.80
C TYR A 115 -9.83 23.67 -5.80
N LYS A 116 -10.62 23.99 -6.83
CA LYS A 116 -11.99 23.49 -7.00
C LYS A 116 -12.09 21.97 -7.16
N TRP A 117 -11.00 21.29 -7.47
CA TRP A 117 -10.94 19.84 -7.66
C TRP A 117 -10.57 19.06 -6.37
N ARG A 118 -10.04 19.75 -5.34
CA ARG A 118 -9.78 19.14 -4.04
C ARG A 118 -10.98 19.32 -3.13
N THR A 119 -11.33 18.25 -2.43
CA THR A 119 -12.42 18.24 -1.46
C THR A 119 -11.87 18.13 -0.04
N TYR A 120 -12.55 18.77 0.89
CA TYR A 120 -12.17 18.81 2.30
C TYR A 120 -13.36 18.48 3.18
N THR A 121 -13.07 18.00 4.38
CA THR A 121 -14.07 17.78 5.43
C THR A 121 -13.43 17.93 6.81
N ASP A 122 -14.24 18.09 7.86
CA ASP A 122 -13.75 18.05 9.23
C ASP A 122 -13.31 16.63 9.65
N ARG A 123 -12.61 16.54 10.77
CA ARG A 123 -12.05 15.29 11.32
C ARG A 123 -13.11 14.19 11.50
N ASP A 124 -14.22 14.54 12.16
CA ASP A 124 -15.24 13.56 12.55
C ASP A 124 -15.97 13.01 11.32
N THR A 125 -16.26 13.89 10.37
CA THR A 125 -16.82 13.52 9.07
C THR A 125 -15.83 12.66 8.26
N TYR A 126 -14.55 13.01 8.24
CA TYR A 126 -13.54 12.19 7.57
C TYR A 126 -13.50 10.77 8.15
N TYR A 127 -13.48 10.67 9.48
CA TYR A 127 -13.49 9.36 10.15
C TYR A 127 -14.76 8.57 9.81
N ALA A 128 -15.93 9.22 9.82
CA ALA A 128 -17.19 8.59 9.43
C ALA A 128 -17.18 8.10 7.97
N LEU A 129 -16.63 8.89 7.03
CA LEU A 129 -16.46 8.50 5.64
C LEU A 129 -15.48 7.33 5.48
N SER A 130 -14.40 7.31 6.26
CA SER A 130 -13.46 6.19 6.31
C SER A 130 -14.12 4.90 6.82
N GLU A 131 -14.93 4.98 7.89
CA GLU A 131 -15.67 3.82 8.41
C GLU A 131 -16.79 3.37 7.45
N GLN A 132 -17.43 4.30 6.73
CA GLN A 132 -18.42 3.96 5.71
C GLN A 132 -17.79 3.17 4.57
N SER A 133 -16.69 3.64 3.97
CA SER A 133 -16.00 2.89 2.91
C SER A 133 -15.44 1.56 3.44
N ARG A 134 -14.95 1.53 4.68
CA ARG A 134 -14.53 0.28 5.32
C ARG A 134 -15.66 -0.74 5.38
N THR A 135 -16.83 -0.32 5.81
CA THR A 135 -18.01 -1.19 5.88
C THR A 135 -18.39 -1.72 4.50
N GLU A 136 -18.47 -0.86 3.49
CA GLU A 136 -18.81 -1.24 2.11
C GLU A 136 -17.81 -2.27 1.52
N ILE A 137 -16.52 -2.12 1.80
CA ILE A 137 -15.49 -3.07 1.34
C ILE A 137 -15.62 -4.41 2.10
N LEU A 138 -15.85 -4.40 3.42
CA LEU A 138 -16.04 -5.62 4.18
C LEU A 138 -17.30 -6.40 3.76
N GLU A 139 -18.38 -5.70 3.44
CA GLU A 139 -19.60 -6.30 2.90
C GLU A 139 -19.40 -6.91 1.52
N ALA A 140 -18.55 -6.27 0.68
CA ALA A 140 -18.27 -6.74 -0.67
C ALA A 140 -17.29 -7.93 -0.72
N PHE A 141 -16.24 -7.93 0.10
CA PHE A 141 -15.09 -8.84 0.00
C PHE A 141 -14.87 -9.71 1.24
N GLY A 142 -15.69 -9.54 2.28
CA GLY A 142 -15.60 -10.32 3.52
C GLY A 142 -14.74 -9.67 4.63
N PRO A 143 -14.80 -10.24 5.85
CA PRO A 143 -14.28 -9.60 7.06
C PRO A 143 -12.76 -9.47 7.13
N SER A 144 -12.02 -10.24 6.35
CA SER A 144 -10.55 -10.19 6.30
C SER A 144 -10.00 -9.30 5.18
N ALA A 145 -10.88 -8.71 4.35
CA ALA A 145 -10.49 -8.02 3.13
C ALA A 145 -9.68 -6.74 3.39
N ILE A 146 -9.94 -6.04 4.49
CA ILE A 146 -9.27 -4.77 4.78
C ILE A 146 -8.50 -4.83 6.08
N LYS A 147 -7.20 -4.68 5.97
CA LYS A 147 -6.31 -4.43 7.09
C LYS A 147 -5.53 -3.11 6.94
N ASP A 148 -5.63 -2.48 5.78
CA ASP A 148 -4.76 -1.39 5.36
C ASP A 148 -5.56 -0.14 4.97
N PHE A 149 -5.01 1.03 5.29
CA PHE A 149 -5.54 2.34 4.93
C PHE A 149 -4.50 3.14 4.15
N VAL A 150 -4.98 3.90 3.17
CA VAL A 150 -4.15 4.81 2.38
C VAL A 150 -4.73 6.22 2.47
N TRP A 151 -3.90 7.17 2.87
CA TRP A 151 -4.32 8.56 2.94
C TRP A 151 -4.62 9.14 1.56
N PRO A 152 -5.84 9.64 1.30
CA PRO A 152 -6.11 10.52 0.18
C PRO A 152 -5.08 11.64 0.09
N HIS A 153 -4.61 11.93 -1.11
CA HIS A 153 -3.54 12.92 -1.38
C HIS A 153 -2.25 12.70 -0.56
N GLY A 154 -2.09 11.54 0.08
CA GLY A 154 -0.94 11.22 0.94
C GLY A 154 -0.82 12.07 2.21
N GLN A 155 -1.82 12.86 2.55
CA GLN A 155 -1.77 13.79 3.66
C GLN A 155 -2.18 13.18 4.99
N GLN A 156 -1.21 12.93 5.84
CA GLN A 156 -1.43 12.72 7.28
C GLN A 156 -1.53 14.11 7.97
N ALA A 157 -2.66 14.77 7.82
CA ALA A 157 -2.82 16.15 8.28
C ALA A 157 -3.16 16.29 9.77
N ASP A 158 -3.82 15.31 10.36
CA ASP A 158 -4.37 15.38 11.71
C ASP A 158 -3.87 14.22 12.58
N PRO A 159 -3.06 14.47 13.61
CA PRO A 159 -2.53 13.40 14.46
C PRO A 159 -3.61 12.68 15.27
N VAL A 160 -4.69 13.36 15.67
CA VAL A 160 -5.79 12.72 16.41
C VAL A 160 -6.54 11.74 15.50
N LEU A 161 -6.84 12.15 14.27
CA LEU A 161 -7.45 11.27 13.28
C LEU A 161 -6.53 10.09 12.95
N HIS A 162 -5.22 10.33 12.83
CA HIS A 162 -4.26 9.25 12.62
C HIS A 162 -4.30 8.21 13.75
N ASP A 163 -4.35 8.66 15.01
CA ASP A 163 -4.49 7.76 16.16
C ASP A 163 -5.83 7.01 16.20
N MET A 164 -6.90 7.59 15.67
CA MET A 164 -8.18 6.90 15.48
C MET A 164 -8.07 5.80 14.42
N LEU A 165 -7.44 6.08 13.29
CA LEU A 165 -7.24 5.14 12.19
C LEU A 165 -6.29 3.99 12.58
N LYS A 166 -5.24 4.23 13.36
CA LYS A 166 -4.35 3.19 13.90
C LYS A 166 -5.08 2.09 14.66
N LYS A 167 -6.20 2.42 15.32
CA LYS A 167 -7.02 1.44 16.04
C LYS A 167 -7.86 0.55 15.14
N ARG A 168 -7.98 0.89 13.85
CA ARG A 168 -8.81 0.22 12.85
C ARG A 168 -8.03 -0.54 11.82
N TYR A 169 -6.82 -0.05 11.49
CA TYR A 169 -6.00 -0.57 10.41
C TYR A 169 -4.65 -1.04 10.92
N ARG A 170 -4.16 -2.14 10.39
CA ARG A 170 -2.83 -2.67 10.66
C ARG A 170 -1.76 -1.79 10.05
N SER A 171 -2.01 -1.26 8.86
CA SER A 171 -1.07 -0.39 8.19
C SER A 171 -1.73 0.85 7.61
N ILE A 172 -0.95 1.94 7.56
CA ILE A 172 -1.40 3.22 7.02
C ILE A 172 -0.30 3.77 6.12
N ARG A 173 -0.61 3.90 4.82
CA ARG A 173 0.30 4.47 3.83
C ARG A 173 0.13 5.98 3.72
N LYS A 174 1.28 6.66 3.65
CA LYS A 174 1.43 8.07 3.30
C LYS A 174 1.97 8.24 1.87
N THR A 175 2.10 9.48 1.41
CA THR A 175 2.90 9.78 0.23
C THR A 175 4.38 9.53 0.54
N GLY A 176 5.08 8.87 -0.38
CA GLY A 176 6.51 8.60 -0.25
C GLY A 176 7.35 9.71 -0.87
N SER A 177 8.54 9.90 -0.32
CA SER A 177 9.64 10.49 -1.07
C SER A 177 10.30 9.35 -1.86
N LEU A 178 10.53 9.60 -3.14
CA LEU A 178 11.16 8.63 -4.03
C LEU A 178 12.55 8.26 -3.51
N LEU A 179 12.78 6.95 -3.31
CA LEU A 179 14.09 6.39 -2.93
C LEU A 179 14.71 7.16 -1.76
N ASP A 180 14.00 7.14 -0.63
CA ASP A 180 14.54 7.72 0.61
C ASP A 180 15.81 6.99 1.06
N SER A 181 16.46 7.52 2.10
CA SER A 181 17.71 6.99 2.64
C SER A 181 17.63 5.56 3.20
N THR A 182 16.40 5.04 3.41
CA THR A 182 16.17 3.68 3.90
C THR A 182 16.20 2.63 2.76
N GLY A 183 16.14 3.08 1.52
CA GLY A 183 16.16 2.22 0.35
C GLY A 183 14.94 1.32 0.27
N PHE A 184 15.15 0.01 0.20
CA PHE A 184 14.10 -0.99 0.03
C PHE A 184 13.84 -1.84 1.28
N SER A 185 14.07 -1.30 2.45
CA SER A 185 13.77 -1.98 3.70
C SER A 185 12.27 -2.03 3.98
N LEU A 186 11.83 -3.06 4.70
CA LEU A 186 10.48 -3.07 5.26
C LEU A 186 10.30 -1.91 6.25
N PRO A 187 9.13 -1.28 6.32
CA PRO A 187 8.89 -0.17 7.24
C PRO A 187 8.92 -0.65 8.69
N GLU A 188 9.59 0.10 9.57
CA GLU A 188 9.58 -0.17 11.01
C GLU A 188 8.19 0.13 11.61
N ASP A 189 7.57 1.24 11.20
CA ASP A 189 6.21 1.62 11.58
C ASP A 189 5.24 1.41 10.41
N LEU A 190 4.44 0.36 10.50
CA LEU A 190 3.42 0.07 9.49
C LEU A 190 2.31 1.15 9.42
N HIS A 191 2.15 1.99 10.45
CA HIS A 191 1.20 3.10 10.40
C HIS A 191 1.75 4.39 9.76
N ALA A 192 2.99 4.34 9.27
CA ALA A 192 3.65 5.49 8.67
C ALA A 192 4.48 5.14 7.43
N TRP A 193 4.18 4.03 6.76
CA TRP A 193 4.95 3.57 5.63
C TRP A 193 4.67 4.40 4.35
N THR A 194 5.63 4.36 3.45
CA THR A 194 5.59 5.05 2.16
C THR A 194 6.00 4.10 1.04
N TYR A 195 5.66 4.44 -0.19
CA TYR A 195 6.13 3.70 -1.37
C TYR A 195 7.54 4.17 -1.81
N ASN A 196 8.25 3.31 -2.55
CA ASN A 196 9.61 3.59 -3.02
C ASN A 196 9.64 4.31 -4.38
N ALA A 197 8.62 4.14 -5.22
CA ALA A 197 8.60 4.69 -6.57
C ALA A 197 7.18 5.00 -7.05
N VAL A 198 7.09 5.84 -8.08
CA VAL A 198 5.88 6.18 -8.83
C VAL A 198 6.07 5.90 -10.33
N HIS A 199 4.99 6.02 -11.10
CA HIS A 199 5.01 5.78 -12.56
C HIS A 199 6.14 6.50 -13.32
N SER A 200 6.52 7.72 -12.89
CA SER A 200 7.53 8.52 -13.60
C SER A 200 8.99 8.03 -13.43
N CYS A 201 9.27 7.25 -12.39
CA CYS A 201 10.61 6.70 -12.13
C CYS A 201 10.65 5.17 -12.09
N LEU A 202 9.61 4.50 -12.59
CA LEU A 202 9.40 3.06 -12.50
C LEU A 202 10.62 2.23 -12.91
N LEU A 203 11.15 2.44 -14.12
CA LEU A 203 12.27 1.66 -14.65
C LEU A 203 13.60 1.96 -13.95
N HIS A 204 13.79 3.20 -13.50
CA HIS A 204 14.96 3.57 -12.73
C HIS A 204 14.96 2.89 -11.36
N ALA A 205 13.82 2.93 -10.65
CA ALA A 205 13.66 2.28 -9.37
C ALA A 205 13.80 0.75 -9.47
N ALA A 206 13.29 0.14 -10.55
CA ALA A 206 13.50 -1.28 -10.84
C ALA A 206 14.99 -1.64 -10.95
N ALA A 207 15.76 -0.84 -11.71
CA ALA A 207 17.19 -1.05 -11.85
C ALA A 207 17.94 -0.96 -10.51
N LEU A 208 17.57 0.00 -9.67
CA LEU A 208 18.15 0.13 -8.33
C LEU A 208 17.78 -1.05 -7.43
N TYR A 209 16.53 -1.53 -7.50
CA TYR A 209 16.10 -2.68 -6.71
C TYR A 209 16.78 -3.98 -7.12
N GLU A 210 16.96 -4.22 -8.43
CA GLU A 210 17.74 -5.38 -8.91
C GLU A 210 19.15 -5.37 -8.36
N ALA A 211 19.83 -4.21 -8.44
CA ALA A 211 21.18 -4.02 -7.95
C ALA A 211 21.31 -3.98 -6.42
N TYR A 212 20.16 -3.87 -5.69
CA TYR A 212 20.19 -3.76 -4.24
C TYR A 212 20.69 -5.07 -3.62
N PRO A 213 21.70 -5.01 -2.71
CA PRO A 213 22.34 -6.20 -2.18
C PRO A 213 21.40 -7.05 -1.35
N ASP A 214 21.59 -8.36 -1.40
CA ASP A 214 21.04 -9.30 -0.43
C ASP A 214 21.94 -9.32 0.80
N ASP A 215 21.54 -8.63 1.84
CA ASP A 215 22.25 -8.54 3.13
C ASP A 215 21.68 -9.49 4.18
N GLY A 216 20.80 -10.41 3.78
CA GLY A 216 20.16 -11.36 4.67
C GLY A 216 18.90 -10.81 5.36
N THR A 217 18.44 -9.62 5.01
CA THR A 217 17.17 -9.03 5.49
C THR A 217 16.12 -9.00 4.39
N LEU A 218 14.85 -9.03 4.80
CA LEU A 218 13.73 -8.92 3.87
C LEU A 218 13.70 -7.54 3.22
N LYS A 219 13.53 -7.50 1.89
CA LYS A 219 13.42 -6.27 1.10
C LYS A 219 12.01 -6.09 0.57
N PHE A 220 11.59 -4.84 0.46
CA PHE A 220 10.25 -4.44 0.08
C PHE A 220 10.30 -3.35 -0.98
N PHE A 221 9.86 -3.65 -2.19
CA PHE A 221 9.70 -2.68 -3.25
C PHE A 221 8.22 -2.43 -3.49
N SER A 222 7.75 -1.25 -3.12
CA SER A 222 6.38 -0.83 -3.32
C SER A 222 6.30 0.36 -4.27
N LEU A 223 5.32 0.31 -5.17
CA LEU A 223 5.07 1.34 -6.17
C LEU A 223 3.71 1.97 -5.89
N GLY A 224 3.70 3.28 -5.61
CA GLY A 224 2.49 4.08 -5.43
C GLY A 224 2.06 4.71 -6.75
N VAL A 225 0.92 4.30 -7.30
CA VAL A 225 0.51 4.71 -8.65
C VAL A 225 -1.01 4.92 -8.74
N HIS A 226 -1.45 5.71 -9.71
CA HIS A 226 -2.81 5.67 -10.23
C HIS A 226 -2.76 5.03 -11.63
N SER A 227 -3.59 4.06 -11.90
CA SER A 227 -3.62 3.40 -13.22
C SER A 227 -3.94 4.38 -14.35
N VAL A 228 -4.75 5.41 -14.07
CA VAL A 228 -5.09 6.49 -15.00
C VAL A 228 -3.88 7.33 -15.43
N ASP A 229 -2.84 7.43 -14.60
CA ASP A 229 -1.64 8.21 -14.92
C ASP A 229 -0.86 7.59 -16.10
N TYR A 230 -0.95 6.28 -16.28
CA TYR A 230 -0.32 5.60 -17.42
C TYR A 230 -0.98 5.95 -18.74
N GLU A 231 -2.32 6.14 -18.75
CA GLU A 231 -3.05 6.62 -19.92
C GLU A 231 -2.76 8.10 -20.18
N THR A 232 -2.90 8.92 -19.15
CA THR A 232 -2.77 10.37 -19.24
C THR A 232 -1.36 10.80 -19.68
N ASN A 233 -0.34 10.09 -19.22
CA ASN A 233 1.07 10.40 -19.50
C ASN A 233 1.67 9.53 -20.62
N GLY A 234 0.89 8.65 -21.25
CA GLY A 234 1.36 7.77 -22.33
C GLY A 234 2.43 6.77 -21.88
N ARG A 235 2.37 6.25 -20.64
CA ARG A 235 3.43 5.44 -20.03
C ARG A 235 3.14 3.94 -19.98
N TRP A 236 2.22 3.44 -20.75
CA TRP A 236 1.93 2.00 -20.79
C TRP A 236 3.13 1.16 -21.22
N GLU A 237 4.01 1.72 -22.05
CA GLU A 237 5.23 1.04 -22.47
C GLU A 237 6.21 0.87 -21.32
N ASP A 238 6.37 1.88 -20.46
CA ASP A 238 7.20 1.77 -19.25
C ASP A 238 6.71 0.65 -18.34
N LEU A 239 5.38 0.46 -18.24
CA LEU A 239 4.78 -0.62 -17.44
C LEU A 239 5.05 -2.00 -18.07
N ARG A 240 4.97 -2.13 -19.42
CA ARG A 240 5.32 -3.38 -20.11
C ARG A 240 6.77 -3.74 -19.91
N LEU A 241 7.67 -2.79 -20.13
CA LEU A 241 9.12 -3.00 -19.90
C LEU A 241 9.44 -3.37 -18.45
N PHE A 242 8.71 -2.77 -17.48
CA PHE A 242 8.82 -3.16 -16.08
C PHE A 242 8.38 -4.61 -15.88
N ALA A 243 7.22 -4.98 -16.40
CA ALA A 243 6.66 -6.33 -16.25
C ALA A 243 7.58 -7.39 -16.87
N GLU A 244 8.10 -7.15 -18.07
CA GLU A 244 9.08 -8.02 -18.74
C GLU A 244 10.41 -8.16 -17.98
N ARG A 245 10.86 -7.07 -17.36
CA ARG A 245 12.12 -7.04 -16.61
C ARG A 245 12.03 -7.70 -15.24
N MET A 246 10.96 -7.37 -14.50
CA MET A 246 10.82 -7.69 -13.08
C MET A 246 9.90 -8.88 -12.83
N GLY A 247 9.07 -9.27 -13.80
CA GLY A 247 8.14 -10.39 -13.68
C GLY A 247 8.75 -11.74 -14.04
N ASP A 248 7.94 -12.81 -13.90
CA ASP A 248 8.32 -14.20 -14.23
C ASP A 248 9.59 -14.72 -13.51
N ARG A 249 9.93 -14.13 -12.37
CA ARG A 249 11.12 -14.47 -11.58
C ARG A 249 10.77 -14.82 -10.12
N PRO A 250 9.89 -15.83 -9.88
CA PRO A 250 9.49 -16.22 -8.53
C PRO A 250 10.64 -16.84 -7.70
N ASP A 251 11.73 -17.18 -8.34
CA ASP A 251 13.00 -17.61 -7.73
C ASP A 251 13.82 -16.43 -7.14
N ILE A 252 13.44 -15.18 -7.45
CA ILE A 252 14.11 -13.95 -6.99
C ILE A 252 13.16 -13.05 -6.22
N TYR A 253 11.89 -12.96 -6.67
CA TYR A 253 10.92 -12.02 -6.12
C TYR A 253 9.67 -12.70 -5.61
N TYR A 254 9.20 -12.26 -4.46
CA TYR A 254 7.88 -12.56 -3.94
C TYR A 254 6.89 -11.48 -4.43
N TYR A 255 5.93 -11.89 -5.28
CA TYR A 255 4.90 -10.99 -5.79
C TYR A 255 3.63 -11.16 -4.98
N ALA A 256 3.29 -10.15 -4.19
CA ALA A 256 2.10 -10.22 -3.36
C ALA A 256 1.48 -8.83 -3.13
N PRO A 257 0.18 -8.75 -2.84
CA PRO A 257 -0.42 -7.52 -2.32
C PRO A 257 0.26 -7.07 -1.02
N VAL A 258 0.22 -5.76 -0.76
CA VAL A 258 0.78 -5.15 0.47
C VAL A 258 0.32 -5.89 1.71
N GLY A 259 -0.98 -6.22 1.77
CA GLY A 259 -1.57 -6.93 2.90
C GLY A 259 -0.91 -8.28 3.19
N GLU A 260 -0.67 -9.09 2.16
CA GLU A 260 0.00 -10.40 2.31
C GLU A 260 1.46 -10.23 2.76
N ILE A 261 2.18 -9.23 2.21
CA ILE A 261 3.56 -8.95 2.60
C ILE A 261 3.65 -8.55 4.08
N PHE A 262 2.76 -7.67 4.53
CA PHE A 262 2.77 -7.19 5.91
C PHE A 262 2.24 -8.24 6.90
N ASP A 263 1.26 -9.08 6.52
CA ASP A 263 0.86 -10.23 7.35
C ASP A 263 2.05 -11.17 7.56
N TYR A 264 2.78 -11.47 6.49
CA TYR A 264 3.97 -12.29 6.58
C TYR A 264 5.07 -11.64 7.44
N TYR A 265 5.32 -10.34 7.23
CA TYR A 265 6.30 -9.60 8.03
C TYR A 265 5.97 -9.60 9.53
N GLU A 266 4.72 -9.35 9.89
CA GLU A 266 4.29 -9.44 11.30
C GLU A 266 4.44 -10.87 11.85
N ALA A 267 4.13 -11.87 11.06
CA ALA A 267 4.31 -13.26 11.44
C ALA A 267 5.79 -13.61 11.73
N THR A 268 6.74 -13.04 10.96
CA THR A 268 8.18 -13.27 11.23
C THR A 268 8.63 -12.73 12.59
N LYS A 269 7.97 -11.71 13.13
CA LYS A 269 8.26 -11.15 14.46
C LYS A 269 7.84 -12.08 15.60
N ALA A 270 6.98 -13.06 15.32
CA ALA A 270 6.57 -14.08 16.29
C ALA A 270 7.51 -15.28 16.36
N LEU A 271 8.62 -15.29 15.60
CA LEU A 271 9.64 -16.30 15.75
C LEU A 271 10.41 -16.14 17.05
N ILE A 272 10.61 -17.25 17.75
CA ILE A 272 11.50 -17.34 18.92
C ILE A 272 12.73 -18.14 18.49
N ILE A 273 13.87 -17.45 18.41
CA ILE A 273 15.15 -18.08 18.06
C ILE A 273 15.93 -18.31 19.34
N GLY A 274 16.09 -19.59 19.73
CA GLY A 274 16.89 -20.03 20.86
C GLY A 274 18.21 -20.66 20.41
N ASP A 275 19.02 -21.14 21.37
CA ASP A 275 20.34 -21.75 21.09
C ASP A 275 20.26 -23.06 20.31
N LYS A 276 19.18 -23.80 20.47
CA LYS A 276 19.00 -25.14 19.89
C LYS A 276 17.73 -25.30 19.07
N THR A 277 16.86 -24.32 19.09
CA THR A 277 15.55 -24.43 18.43
C THR A 277 15.09 -23.10 17.88
N ILE A 278 14.32 -23.15 16.79
CA ILE A 278 13.53 -22.05 16.28
C ILE A 278 12.06 -22.42 16.42
N GLU A 279 11.27 -21.60 17.08
CA GLU A 279 9.84 -21.84 17.27
C GLU A 279 9.01 -20.80 16.50
N ASN A 280 8.11 -21.26 15.65
CA ASN A 280 7.13 -20.43 14.96
C ASN A 280 5.88 -20.28 15.82
N LYS A 281 5.58 -19.07 16.31
CA LYS A 281 4.35 -18.75 17.07
C LYS A 281 3.24 -18.18 16.21
N ALA A 282 3.50 -17.99 14.89
CA ALA A 282 2.50 -17.48 13.98
C ALA A 282 1.58 -18.59 13.44
N ASP A 283 0.47 -18.18 12.85
CA ASP A 283 -0.52 -19.01 12.17
C ASP A 283 -0.21 -19.28 10.69
N VAL A 284 0.96 -18.83 10.22
CA VAL A 284 1.46 -19.05 8.87
C VAL A 284 2.85 -19.72 8.90
N ALA A 285 3.19 -20.44 7.85
CA ALA A 285 4.52 -21.02 7.70
C ALA A 285 5.58 -19.94 7.50
N ILE A 286 6.74 -20.08 8.15
CA ILE A 286 7.87 -19.16 8.01
C ILE A 286 9.01 -19.87 7.25
N PHE A 287 9.60 -19.14 6.33
CA PHE A 287 10.67 -19.60 5.43
C PHE A 287 12.01 -19.01 5.87
N LEU A 288 13.01 -19.86 6.04
CA LEU A 288 14.35 -19.50 6.53
C LEU A 288 15.43 -20.16 5.70
N LEU A 289 16.60 -19.51 5.67
CA LEU A 289 17.85 -20.24 5.40
C LEU A 289 18.60 -20.41 6.74
N VAL A 290 18.92 -21.64 7.09
CA VAL A 290 19.73 -22.00 8.27
C VAL A 290 21.05 -22.58 7.77
N ASP A 291 22.15 -21.86 7.95
CA ASP A 291 23.46 -22.16 7.34
C ASP A 291 23.42 -22.39 5.81
N GLY A 292 22.47 -21.70 5.16
CA GLY A 292 22.21 -21.80 3.71
C GLY A 292 21.22 -22.87 3.29
N GLU A 293 20.80 -23.76 4.19
CA GLU A 293 19.79 -24.80 3.92
C GLU A 293 18.37 -24.23 4.05
N ARG A 294 17.49 -24.61 3.13
CA ARG A 294 16.09 -24.19 3.10
C ARG A 294 15.27 -24.87 4.20
N VAL A 295 14.73 -24.10 5.11
CA VAL A 295 13.90 -24.59 6.23
C VAL A 295 12.54 -23.90 6.21
N THR A 296 11.48 -24.68 6.24
CA THR A 296 10.11 -24.18 6.43
C THR A 296 9.62 -24.65 7.80
N ILE A 297 9.22 -23.70 8.65
CA ILE A 297 8.64 -24.01 9.96
C ILE A 297 7.14 -23.77 9.85
N ALA A 298 6.37 -24.84 9.95
CA ALA A 298 4.92 -24.76 9.87
C ALA A 298 4.32 -23.94 11.04
N PRO A 299 3.06 -23.52 10.96
CA PRO A 299 2.39 -22.80 12.03
C PRO A 299 2.49 -23.55 13.36
N TYR A 300 2.91 -22.83 14.42
CA TYR A 300 3.03 -23.32 15.79
C TYR A 300 4.01 -24.50 15.98
N GLU A 301 4.88 -24.74 15.02
CA GLU A 301 5.89 -25.81 15.10
C GLU A 301 7.26 -25.30 15.55
N LYS A 302 8.13 -26.27 15.89
CA LYS A 302 9.54 -26.06 16.25
C LYS A 302 10.46 -26.75 15.26
N TYR A 303 11.61 -26.15 15.05
CA TYR A 303 12.72 -26.71 14.29
C TYR A 303 13.94 -26.81 15.21
N ASP A 304 14.58 -27.99 15.28
CA ASP A 304 15.80 -28.22 16.04
C ASP A 304 17.02 -27.78 15.19
N LEU A 305 17.89 -26.94 15.77
CA LEU A 305 19.09 -26.39 15.16
C LEU A 305 20.29 -27.34 15.23
#